data_f085cbd005f3628230f8d7c7d773abdb
#
_entry.id   f085cbd005f3628230f8d7c7d773abdb
#
_cell.length_a   1.000
_cell.length_b   1.000
_cell.length_c   1.000
_cell.angle_alpha   90.00
_cell.angle_beta   90.00
_cell.angle_gamma   90.00
#
_symmetry.space_group_name_H-M   'P 1'
#
loop_
_entity.id
_entity.type
_entity.pdbx_description
1 polymer ?
#
loop_
_entity_poly.entity_id
_entity_poly.type
_entity_poly.pdbx_seq_one_letter_code
_entity_poly.pdbx_strand_id
1 'polypeptide(L)'
;DEVYINIGNNKLAIGAVINIVTGENNTKEDIILRKTQNKEVVLPSVKTDIIVEGIEDIKVNVASCCKPVPGDRIIGYITKGYGISVHRLACPNVKDLEERTISVRWNEVINKKYPTNLIIKTLKNDNLLLDIIAKTSNNNLTIQSIYNYNSKGDNTYDITVLVDNKENLKK
;
A
#
# COMPACT_ATOMS: atom_id res chain seq x y z
N ASP A 1 -39.06 -12.40 -17.36
CA ASP A 1 -38.12 -13.31 -16.66
C ASP A 1 -36.93 -13.75 -17.54
N GLU A 2 -37.15 -13.94 -18.85
CA GLU A 2 -36.10 -14.40 -19.77
C GLU A 2 -34.95 -13.40 -19.98
N VAL A 3 -35.23 -12.10 -19.90
CA VAL A 3 -34.22 -11.03 -20.03
C VAL A 3 -33.24 -11.08 -18.86
N TYR A 4 -33.72 -11.25 -17.63
CA TYR A 4 -32.87 -11.32 -16.42
C TYR A 4 -31.97 -12.56 -16.42
N ILE A 5 -32.50 -13.68 -16.91
CA ILE A 5 -31.74 -14.94 -17.05
C ILE A 5 -30.62 -14.78 -18.08
N ASN A 6 -30.89 -14.12 -19.21
CA ASN A 6 -29.89 -13.90 -20.24
C ASN A 6 -28.81 -12.88 -19.85
N ILE A 7 -29.14 -11.89 -19.00
CA ILE A 7 -28.16 -10.97 -18.40
C ILE A 7 -27.28 -11.75 -17.41
N GLY A 8 -27.89 -12.55 -16.50
CA GLY A 8 -27.16 -13.33 -15.52
C GLY A 8 -26.21 -14.37 -16.11
N ASN A 9 -26.56 -14.91 -17.28
CA ASN A 9 -25.74 -15.86 -18.01
C ASN A 9 -24.74 -15.23 -19.01
N ASN A 10 -24.52 -13.91 -18.95
CA ASN A 10 -23.67 -13.15 -19.88
C ASN A 10 -24.02 -13.29 -21.38
N LYS A 11 -25.23 -13.73 -21.68
CA LYS A 11 -25.73 -13.81 -23.07
C LYS A 11 -26.26 -12.48 -23.60
N LEU A 12 -26.60 -11.55 -22.71
CA LEU A 12 -27.06 -10.19 -22.99
C LEU A 12 -26.27 -9.18 -22.15
N ALA A 13 -25.59 -8.25 -22.81
CA ALA A 13 -24.89 -7.18 -22.15
C ALA A 13 -25.88 -6.16 -21.59
N ILE A 14 -25.75 -5.79 -20.31
CA ILE A 14 -26.62 -4.81 -19.63
C ILE A 14 -26.71 -3.50 -20.42
N GLY A 15 -25.61 -3.03 -21.04
CA GLY A 15 -25.59 -1.83 -21.88
C GLY A 15 -26.51 -1.90 -23.10
N ALA A 16 -26.66 -3.08 -23.70
CA ALA A 16 -27.57 -3.28 -24.84
C ALA A 16 -29.05 -3.16 -24.42
N VAL A 17 -29.37 -3.67 -23.22
CA VAL A 17 -30.73 -3.57 -22.65
C VAL A 17 -31.07 -2.12 -22.31
N ILE A 18 -30.15 -1.39 -21.72
CA ILE A 18 -30.32 0.04 -21.39
C ILE A 18 -30.56 0.85 -22.66
N ASN A 19 -29.79 0.64 -23.73
CA ASN A 19 -29.95 1.34 -25.00
C ASN A 19 -31.31 1.09 -25.66
N ILE A 20 -31.83 -0.13 -25.54
CA ILE A 20 -33.15 -0.47 -26.06
C ILE A 20 -34.26 0.22 -25.26
N VAL A 21 -34.13 0.24 -23.94
CA VAL A 21 -35.16 0.81 -23.05
C VAL A 21 -35.14 2.35 -23.06
N THR A 22 -33.99 2.98 -23.17
CA THR A 22 -33.84 4.44 -23.18
C THR A 22 -34.01 5.07 -24.57
N GLY A 23 -34.02 4.25 -25.64
CA GLY A 23 -34.08 4.73 -27.01
C GLY A 23 -32.82 5.46 -27.51
N GLU A 24 -31.74 5.42 -26.73
CA GLU A 24 -30.47 6.05 -27.07
C GLU A 24 -29.62 5.09 -27.89
N ASN A 25 -29.59 5.27 -29.20
CA ASN A 25 -28.63 4.59 -30.09
C ASN A 25 -27.24 5.21 -29.92
N ASN A 26 -26.54 4.84 -28.84
CA ASN A 26 -25.14 5.19 -28.69
C ASN A 26 -24.29 4.35 -29.64
N THR A 27 -23.86 4.94 -30.77
CA THR A 27 -22.89 4.32 -31.65
C THR A 27 -21.53 4.19 -30.96
N LYS A 28 -20.69 3.25 -31.44
CA LYS A 28 -19.32 3.10 -30.90
C LYS A 28 -18.53 4.41 -30.96
N GLU A 29 -18.82 5.28 -31.91
CA GLU A 29 -18.23 6.60 -32.11
C GLU A 29 -18.68 7.60 -31.04
N ASP A 30 -19.96 7.58 -30.63
CA ASP A 30 -20.47 8.44 -29.55
C ASP A 30 -19.87 8.08 -28.19
N ILE A 31 -19.61 6.79 -27.96
CA ILE A 31 -18.93 6.31 -26.73
C ILE A 31 -17.46 6.75 -26.72
N ILE A 32 -16.81 6.76 -27.88
CA ILE A 32 -15.42 7.20 -28.02
C ILE A 32 -15.35 8.73 -27.87
N LEU A 33 -16.26 9.48 -28.46
CA LEU A 33 -16.34 10.95 -28.32
C LEU A 33 -16.64 11.38 -26.87
N ARG A 34 -17.55 10.72 -26.17
CA ARG A 34 -17.82 10.98 -24.75
C ARG A 34 -16.64 10.63 -23.85
N LYS A 35 -15.87 9.59 -24.18
CA LYS A 35 -14.62 9.25 -23.47
C LYS A 35 -13.47 10.25 -23.73
N THR A 36 -13.47 10.91 -24.88
CA THR A 36 -12.48 11.95 -25.21
C THR A 36 -12.83 13.32 -24.67
N GLN A 37 -14.13 13.65 -24.55
CA GLN A 37 -14.59 14.92 -23.99
C GLN A 37 -14.61 14.96 -22.46
N ASN A 38 -14.63 13.80 -21.78
CA ASN A 38 -14.53 13.69 -20.31
C ASN A 38 -13.07 13.60 -19.79
N LYS A 39 -12.10 14.13 -20.54
CA LYS A 39 -10.70 14.24 -20.09
C LYS A 39 -10.42 15.54 -19.36
N GLU A 40 -11.36 16.00 -18.54
CA GLU A 40 -11.09 16.94 -17.45
C GLU A 40 -11.93 16.61 -16.21
N VAL A 41 -11.97 15.34 -15.83
CA VAL A 41 -12.08 15.05 -14.42
C VAL A 41 -10.65 15.18 -13.91
N VAL A 42 -10.32 16.36 -13.40
CA VAL A 42 -9.27 16.51 -12.40
C VAL A 42 -9.73 15.64 -11.24
N LEU A 43 -9.43 14.35 -11.32
CA LEU A 43 -9.42 13.50 -10.13
C LEU A 43 -8.52 14.23 -9.15
N PRO A 44 -8.97 14.47 -7.90
CA PRO A 44 -8.09 15.00 -6.89
C PRO A 44 -6.87 14.10 -6.94
N SER A 45 -5.71 14.66 -7.27
CA SER A 45 -4.45 13.91 -7.29
C SER A 45 -4.39 13.20 -5.94
N VAL A 46 -4.62 11.91 -5.93
CA VAL A 46 -4.38 11.10 -4.74
C VAL A 46 -2.91 11.34 -4.46
N LYS A 47 -2.62 12.18 -3.45
CA LYS A 47 -1.25 12.48 -3.05
C LYS A 47 -0.68 11.15 -2.58
N THR A 48 -0.09 10.40 -3.52
CA THR A 48 0.57 9.15 -3.21
C THR A 48 1.79 9.51 -2.38
N ASP A 49 1.97 8.82 -1.26
CA ASP A 49 3.13 9.05 -0.40
C ASP A 49 4.45 8.64 -1.08
N ILE A 50 4.34 7.95 -2.21
CA ILE A 50 5.47 7.45 -3.00
C ILE A 50 5.26 7.88 -4.45
N ILE A 51 6.28 8.53 -5.01
CA ILE A 51 6.33 8.99 -6.40
C ILE A 51 7.11 7.96 -7.20
N VAL A 52 6.55 7.53 -8.32
CA VAL A 52 7.20 6.65 -9.29
C VAL A 52 7.70 7.50 -10.45
N GLU A 53 8.97 7.38 -10.78
CA GLU A 53 9.54 8.16 -11.87
C GLU A 53 9.01 7.68 -13.24
N GLY A 54 8.46 8.62 -14.02
CA GLY A 54 8.00 8.37 -15.39
C GLY A 54 6.67 7.63 -15.54
N ILE A 55 5.96 7.33 -14.46
CA ILE A 55 4.66 6.66 -14.52
C ILE A 55 3.67 7.38 -13.60
N GLU A 56 2.59 7.87 -14.17
CA GLU A 56 1.43 8.41 -13.47
C GLU A 56 0.34 7.34 -13.35
N ASP A 57 -0.52 7.44 -12.34
CA ASP A 57 -1.70 6.59 -12.14
C ASP A 57 -1.44 5.08 -12.01
N ILE A 58 -0.31 4.69 -11.44
CA ILE A 58 -0.04 3.29 -11.14
C ILE A 58 -0.32 2.97 -9.66
N LYS A 59 -0.87 1.78 -9.42
CA LYS A 59 -1.07 1.29 -8.05
C LYS A 59 0.27 1.00 -7.40
N VAL A 60 0.53 1.64 -6.25
CA VAL A 60 1.73 1.45 -5.45
C VAL A 60 1.38 0.77 -4.14
N ASN A 61 2.08 -0.31 -3.81
CA ASN A 61 1.91 -1.06 -2.57
C ASN A 61 3.23 -1.13 -1.81
N VAL A 62 3.18 -0.90 -0.51
CA VAL A 62 4.35 -1.07 0.38
C VAL A 62 4.53 -2.54 0.69
N ALA A 63 5.73 -3.07 0.47
CA ALA A 63 6.04 -4.48 0.67
C ALA A 63 5.99 -4.87 2.15
N SER A 64 5.28 -5.95 2.47
CA SER A 64 5.12 -6.46 3.84
C SER A 64 6.39 -7.09 4.41
N CYS A 65 7.29 -7.60 3.55
CA CYS A 65 8.51 -8.30 3.97
C CYS A 65 9.56 -7.37 4.61
N CYS A 66 9.62 -6.10 4.20
CA CYS A 66 10.60 -5.14 4.71
C CYS A 66 9.98 -3.86 5.28
N LYS A 67 8.68 -3.62 5.07
CA LYS A 67 7.91 -2.49 5.60
C LYS A 67 8.70 -1.17 5.58
N PRO A 68 9.05 -0.64 4.38
CA PRO A 68 9.76 0.63 4.28
C PRO A 68 8.96 1.76 4.90
N VAL A 69 9.66 2.69 5.53
CA VAL A 69 9.08 3.89 6.11
C VAL A 69 9.72 5.14 5.50
N PRO A 70 9.05 6.31 5.54
CA PRO A 70 9.63 7.56 5.05
C PRO A 70 11.02 7.80 5.65
N GLY A 71 12.00 8.13 4.77
CA GLY A 71 13.40 8.24 5.13
C GLY A 71 14.25 6.98 4.88
N ASP A 72 13.62 5.84 4.57
CA ASP A 72 14.35 4.69 4.02
C ASP A 72 14.67 4.91 2.53
N ARG A 73 15.81 4.40 2.08
CA ARG A 73 16.08 4.28 0.64
C ARG A 73 15.21 3.17 0.07
N ILE A 74 14.41 3.49 -0.95
CA ILE A 74 13.41 2.59 -1.51
C ILE A 74 13.65 2.32 -2.99
N ILE A 75 13.11 1.19 -3.46
CA ILE A 75 13.08 0.78 -4.84
C ILE A 75 11.73 0.16 -5.17
N GLY A 76 11.19 0.45 -6.34
CA GLY A 76 9.96 -0.16 -6.84
C GLY A 76 10.26 -1.45 -7.60
N TYR A 77 9.45 -2.47 -7.40
CA TYR A 77 9.45 -3.71 -8.15
C TYR A 77 8.13 -3.83 -8.94
N ILE A 78 8.24 -3.96 -10.26
CA ILE A 78 7.08 -4.08 -11.16
C ILE A 78 6.52 -5.49 -11.06
N THR A 79 5.31 -5.61 -10.52
CA THR A 79 4.62 -6.89 -10.33
C THR A 79 3.75 -7.22 -11.55
N LYS A 80 3.51 -8.52 -11.79
CA LYS A 80 2.60 -8.95 -12.85
C LYS A 80 1.14 -8.68 -12.45
N GLY A 81 0.56 -7.59 -12.96
CA GLY A 81 -0.88 -7.26 -12.79
C GLY A 81 -1.27 -6.57 -11.48
N TYR A 82 -0.35 -6.34 -10.52
CA TYR A 82 -0.66 -5.74 -9.21
C TYR A 82 -0.04 -4.36 -9.00
N GLY A 83 0.54 -3.75 -10.04
CA GLY A 83 1.22 -2.46 -9.94
C GLY A 83 2.66 -2.58 -9.44
N ILE A 84 3.11 -1.62 -8.63
CA ILE A 84 4.48 -1.55 -8.11
C ILE A 84 4.48 -1.91 -6.64
N SER A 85 5.35 -2.86 -6.26
CA SER A 85 5.66 -3.18 -4.86
C SER A 85 6.91 -2.44 -4.45
N VAL A 86 6.82 -1.60 -3.41
CA VAL A 86 7.93 -0.78 -2.94
C VAL A 86 8.63 -1.45 -1.77
N HIS A 87 9.92 -1.65 -1.92
CA HIS A 87 10.81 -2.30 -0.96
C HIS A 87 11.89 -1.34 -0.46
N ARG A 88 12.51 -1.65 0.69
CA ARG A 88 13.79 -1.05 1.05
C ARG A 88 14.84 -1.47 0.03
N LEU A 89 15.73 -0.57 -0.35
CA LEU A 89 16.82 -0.88 -1.29
C LEU A 89 17.69 -2.06 -0.83
N ALA A 90 17.86 -2.24 0.48
CA ALA A 90 18.62 -3.34 1.07
C ALA A 90 17.79 -4.62 1.32
N CYS A 91 16.56 -4.71 0.81
CA CYS A 91 15.71 -5.88 1.02
C CYS A 91 16.22 -7.09 0.23
N PRO A 92 16.46 -8.26 0.89
CA PRO A 92 16.94 -9.46 0.21
C PRO A 92 16.02 -9.91 -0.93
N ASN A 93 14.71 -9.69 -0.80
CA ASN A 93 13.73 -10.17 -1.77
C ASN A 93 13.75 -9.43 -3.13
N VAL A 94 14.50 -8.32 -3.24
CA VAL A 94 14.62 -7.56 -4.49
C VAL A 94 16.06 -7.38 -4.96
N LYS A 95 17.02 -7.89 -4.19
CA LYS A 95 18.44 -7.68 -4.46
C LYS A 95 18.90 -8.27 -5.80
N ASP A 96 18.27 -9.37 -6.22
CA ASP A 96 18.65 -10.11 -7.44
C ASP A 96 17.63 -9.92 -8.59
N LEU A 97 16.74 -8.90 -8.48
CA LEU A 97 15.62 -8.68 -9.42
C LEU A 97 15.79 -7.39 -10.23
N GLU A 98 16.99 -7.08 -10.69
CA GLU A 98 17.33 -5.82 -11.36
C GLU A 98 16.48 -5.52 -12.61
N GLU A 99 16.11 -6.54 -13.39
CA GLU A 99 15.38 -6.37 -14.66
C GLU A 99 13.96 -5.76 -14.53
N ARG A 100 13.39 -5.76 -13.33
CA ARG A 100 12.01 -5.29 -13.07
C ARG A 100 11.94 -4.21 -12.01
N THR A 101 13.04 -3.53 -11.77
CA THR A 101 13.08 -2.45 -10.80
C THR A 101 12.82 -1.11 -11.47
N ILE A 102 12.25 -0.19 -10.72
CA ILE A 102 11.99 1.18 -11.13
C ILE A 102 12.34 2.13 -10.00
N SER A 103 12.86 3.29 -10.36
CA SER A 103 13.16 4.35 -9.40
C SER A 103 11.89 4.89 -8.78
N VAL A 104 11.87 4.91 -7.46
CA VAL A 104 10.78 5.48 -6.65
C VAL A 104 11.36 6.33 -5.53
N ARG A 105 10.61 7.34 -5.10
CA ARG A 105 10.99 8.19 -3.98
C ARG A 105 9.79 8.50 -3.10
N TRP A 106 10.05 8.81 -1.86
CA TRP A 106 9.04 9.33 -0.95
C TRP A 106 8.58 10.72 -1.41
N ASN A 107 7.28 10.98 -1.24
CA ASN A 107 6.76 12.34 -1.39
C ASN A 107 7.27 13.20 -0.23
N GLU A 108 7.43 14.50 -0.46
CA GLU A 108 7.87 15.46 0.57
C GLU A 108 6.81 15.65 1.67
N VAL A 109 5.53 15.54 1.30
CA VAL A 109 4.41 15.70 2.23
C VAL A 109 3.73 14.35 2.43
N ILE A 110 3.98 13.74 3.57
CA ILE A 110 3.38 12.46 3.98
C ILE A 110 2.54 12.71 5.23
N ASN A 111 1.24 12.39 5.16
CA ASN A 111 0.28 12.65 6.23
C ASN A 111 -0.20 11.37 6.93
N LYS A 112 0.45 10.23 6.69
CA LYS A 112 0.08 8.97 7.34
C LYS A 112 1.27 8.35 8.07
N LYS A 113 0.94 7.48 9.03
CA LYS A 113 1.93 6.71 9.79
C LYS A 113 2.15 5.34 9.17
N TYR A 114 3.35 4.83 9.29
CA TYR A 114 3.79 3.57 8.72
C TYR A 114 4.08 2.53 9.80
N PRO A 115 3.57 1.30 9.67
CA PRO A 115 3.84 0.24 10.62
C PRO A 115 5.29 -0.25 10.50
N THR A 116 5.99 -0.34 11.62
CA THR A 116 7.34 -0.88 11.72
C THR A 116 7.41 -1.91 12.82
N ASN A 117 8.05 -3.05 12.56
CA ASN A 117 8.27 -4.08 13.57
C ASN A 117 9.60 -3.88 14.28
N LEU A 118 9.54 -3.95 15.60
CA LEU A 118 10.70 -3.96 16.50
C LEU A 118 10.74 -5.31 17.21
N ILE A 119 11.87 -5.99 17.15
CA ILE A 119 12.08 -7.24 17.86
C ILE A 119 13.05 -6.98 19.01
N ILE A 120 12.56 -7.10 20.23
CA ILE A 120 13.35 -6.92 21.45
C ILE A 120 13.58 -8.28 22.09
N LYS A 121 14.83 -8.68 22.16
CA LYS A 121 15.26 -9.91 22.86
C LYS A 121 15.91 -9.54 24.17
N THR A 122 15.48 -10.19 25.24
CA THR A 122 16.00 -9.92 26.57
C THR A 122 16.10 -11.20 27.40
N LEU A 123 17.08 -11.21 28.28
CA LEU A 123 17.06 -12.10 29.42
C LEU A 123 15.93 -11.63 30.37
N LYS A 124 15.41 -12.54 31.19
CA LYS A 124 14.23 -12.34 32.01
C LYS A 124 14.24 -10.97 32.72
N ASN A 125 13.27 -10.12 32.40
CA ASN A 125 13.02 -8.83 33.05
C ASN A 125 11.51 -8.67 33.23
N ASP A 126 11.05 -8.64 34.47
CA ASP A 126 9.63 -8.63 34.81
C ASP A 126 8.93 -7.30 34.47
N ASN A 127 9.68 -6.21 34.33
CA ASN A 127 9.13 -4.85 34.09
C ASN A 127 9.31 -4.37 32.63
N LEU A 128 9.93 -5.16 31.76
CA LEU A 128 10.28 -4.72 30.42
C LEU A 128 9.08 -4.21 29.60
N LEU A 129 7.92 -4.84 29.73
CA LEU A 129 6.71 -4.41 29.03
C LEU A 129 6.30 -2.97 29.44
N LEU A 130 6.36 -2.66 30.70
CA LEU A 130 6.07 -1.30 31.21
C LEU A 130 7.09 -0.29 30.67
N ASP A 131 8.38 -0.66 30.66
CA ASP A 131 9.44 0.19 30.12
C ASP A 131 9.25 0.47 28.62
N ILE A 132 8.85 -0.55 27.84
CA ILE A 132 8.53 -0.41 26.42
C ILE A 132 7.36 0.57 26.23
N ILE A 133 6.27 0.39 26.98
CA ILE A 133 5.08 1.23 26.88
C ILE A 133 5.43 2.67 27.26
N ALA A 134 6.16 2.87 28.37
CA ALA A 134 6.59 4.19 28.80
C ALA A 134 7.50 4.87 27.75
N LYS A 135 8.48 4.14 27.21
CA LYS A 135 9.40 4.67 26.20
C LYS A 135 8.68 5.05 24.91
N THR A 136 7.78 4.21 24.40
CA THR A 136 7.01 4.49 23.19
C THR A 136 6.07 5.67 23.38
N SER A 137 5.39 5.75 24.54
CA SER A 137 4.51 6.87 24.87
C SER A 137 5.27 8.19 24.95
N ASN A 138 6.41 8.22 25.63
CA ASN A 138 7.26 9.42 25.77
C ASN A 138 7.80 9.92 24.42
N ASN A 139 7.90 9.05 23.41
CA ASN A 139 8.32 9.42 22.06
C ASN A 139 7.14 9.60 21.09
N ASN A 140 5.90 9.67 21.58
CA ASN A 140 4.68 9.81 20.79
C ASN A 140 4.52 8.73 19.71
N LEU A 141 5.01 7.51 19.97
CA LEU A 141 4.82 6.36 19.09
C LEU A 141 3.55 5.63 19.48
N THR A 142 2.74 5.31 18.47
CA THR A 142 1.54 4.50 18.67
C THR A 142 1.89 3.03 18.54
N ILE A 143 1.64 2.24 19.57
CA ILE A 143 1.77 0.78 19.51
C ILE A 143 0.52 0.22 18.84
N GLN A 144 0.69 -0.56 17.78
CA GLN A 144 -0.38 -1.24 17.07
C GLN A 144 -0.58 -2.66 17.60
N SER A 145 0.50 -3.37 17.91
CA SER A 145 0.46 -4.72 18.48
C SER A 145 1.72 -5.04 19.27
N ILE A 146 1.59 -5.90 20.28
CA ILE A 146 2.70 -6.48 21.04
C ILE A 146 2.45 -7.98 21.15
N TYR A 147 3.41 -8.77 20.76
CA TYR A 147 3.42 -10.23 20.96
C TYR A 147 4.64 -10.59 21.80
N ASN A 148 4.43 -11.47 22.78
CA ASN A 148 5.50 -12.00 23.62
C ASN A 148 5.68 -13.50 23.30
N TYR A 149 6.90 -13.89 23.03
CA TYR A 149 7.29 -15.28 22.82
C TYR A 149 8.33 -15.67 23.85
N ASN A 150 8.03 -16.72 24.62
CA ASN A 150 8.98 -17.32 25.55
C ASN A 150 9.61 -18.54 24.88
N SER A 151 10.91 -18.51 24.61
CA SER A 151 11.63 -19.65 24.09
C SER A 151 12.93 -19.85 24.86
N LYS A 152 13.11 -21.03 25.47
CA LYS A 152 14.35 -21.50 26.14
C LYS A 152 14.98 -20.52 27.14
N GLY A 153 14.15 -19.75 27.89
CA GLY A 153 14.62 -18.79 28.89
C GLY A 153 14.81 -17.35 28.38
N ASP A 154 14.69 -17.11 27.08
CA ASP A 154 14.74 -15.78 26.51
C ASP A 154 13.31 -15.27 26.26
N ASN A 155 13.01 -14.03 26.67
CA ASN A 155 11.81 -13.33 26.31
C ASN A 155 12.05 -12.52 25.03
N THR A 156 11.21 -12.77 24.00
CA THR A 156 11.23 -11.99 22.77
C THR A 156 9.89 -11.26 22.63
N TYR A 157 9.96 -9.94 22.48
CA TYR A 157 8.80 -9.10 22.18
C TYR A 157 8.86 -8.69 20.71
N ASP A 158 7.80 -8.99 19.95
CA ASP A 158 7.58 -8.47 18.60
C ASP A 158 6.53 -7.36 18.70
N ILE A 159 6.95 -6.13 18.42
CA ILE A 159 6.15 -4.94 18.62
C ILE A 159 5.99 -4.25 17.28
N THR A 160 4.74 -4.00 16.87
CA THR A 160 4.47 -3.13 15.73
C THR A 160 4.14 -1.73 16.25
N VAL A 161 4.94 -0.76 15.86
CA VAL A 161 4.73 0.67 16.14
C VAL A 161 4.41 1.43 14.85
N LEU A 162 3.61 2.47 14.98
CA LEU A 162 3.32 3.39 13.88
C LEU A 162 4.26 4.59 13.96
N VAL A 163 5.01 4.84 12.89
CA VAL A 163 5.99 5.93 12.78
C VAL A 163 5.68 6.85 11.61
N ASP A 164 5.99 8.13 11.74
CA ASP A 164 5.88 9.09 10.64
C ASP A 164 7.07 8.96 9.69
N ASN A 165 8.26 8.67 10.23
CA ASN A 165 9.50 8.53 9.47
C ASN A 165 10.54 7.72 10.25
N LYS A 166 11.69 7.48 9.59
CA LYS A 166 12.81 6.72 10.15
C LYS A 166 13.46 7.41 11.37
N GLU A 167 13.41 8.72 11.46
CA GLU A 167 14.01 9.46 12.57
C GLU A 167 13.29 9.17 13.90
N ASN A 168 12.00 8.88 13.88
CA ASN A 168 11.24 8.46 15.05
C ASN A 168 11.78 7.17 15.70
N LEU A 169 12.46 6.32 14.92
CA LEU A 169 13.04 5.06 15.40
C LEU A 169 14.42 5.24 16.06
N LYS A 170 15.05 6.41 15.95
CA LYS A 170 16.37 6.68 16.53
C LYS A 170 16.30 7.29 17.94
N LYS A 171 15.12 7.67 18.39
CA LYS A 171 14.85 8.23 19.70
C LYS A 171 14.56 7.14 20.73
#